data_26bce145350673fa5cd7b822d62f06e2
#
_entry.id   26bce145350673fa5cd7b822d62f06e2
#
_cell.length_a   1.000
_cell.length_b   1.000
_cell.length_c   1.000
_cell.angle_alpha   90.00
_cell.angle_beta   90.00
_cell.angle_gamma   90.00
#
_symmetry.space_group_name_H-M   'P 1'
#
loop_
_entity.id
_entity.type
_entity.pdbx_description
1 polymer ?
#
loop_
_entity_poly.entity_id
_entity_poly.type
_entity_poly.pdbx_seq_one_letter_code
_entity_poly.pdbx_strand_id
1 'polypeptide(L)'
;MARSVDSIGKSGGLRARLGPLLAVVWLLSLFMAFALVQMPVTQAVAAAIGRVAVDVTAVALMAALGGAVGVLIIGHTGTVTLATRAALQALMGLGALSLAVLVVGMAGLFPPRWLAWVLTIGLLTALHRPLFDWWKGFVAGLHQLADPPDDGLTRWLRCSVLLLLVLTIVMALLPPTKWDALVYHLTVPQHYLDAGRILPLADNHFSGFPQLVEMLYLWLMLLARPHTAALLHAVFGSLVLMLTLSLARRVGNLRVGWLAVIVLLVSDTFWAEFHWPYVDLALTAYTLAALAAVLVWHDEGEAGRRWLIYAGLFTGAMMGVKYTAAGYTVGVGVLVLWLARRGEWRGALRAGVMVTLVAVAAFLPWMIKNTLIDHNPLAPFLWGTSGFDALDQWYYLRPGTGLSLLQLLAVPLQATVFGHEGNAYQATTGDCSPGCCPSRQLAGANAIRHPARS
;
A
#
# COMPACT_ATOMS: atom_id res chain seq x y z
N MET A 1 41.85 -49.71 0.68
CA MET A 1 41.70 -49.00 -0.60
C MET A 1 40.23 -48.67 -0.82
N ALA A 2 39.71 -47.58 -0.31
CA ALA A 2 38.39 -47.01 -0.61
C ALA A 2 38.22 -45.66 0.10
N ARG A 3 38.83 -44.62 -0.44
CA ARG A 3 38.53 -43.18 -0.10
C ARG A 3 38.93 -42.38 -1.31
N SER A 4 37.99 -42.02 -2.19
CA SER A 4 38.07 -40.86 -3.10
C SER A 4 36.94 -40.91 -4.16
N VAL A 5 35.69 -40.68 -3.79
CA VAL A 5 34.63 -40.40 -4.79
C VAL A 5 33.67 -39.23 -4.34
N ASP A 6 33.85 -38.62 -3.18
CA ASP A 6 32.84 -37.67 -2.66
C ASP A 6 33.15 -36.19 -2.95
N SER A 7 34.10 -35.83 -3.82
CA SER A 7 34.45 -34.41 -4.04
C SER A 7 33.88 -33.77 -5.32
N ILE A 8 33.19 -34.52 -6.19
CA ILE A 8 32.71 -34.01 -7.50
C ILE A 8 31.29 -33.42 -7.44
N GLY A 9 30.52 -33.73 -6.42
CA GLY A 9 29.12 -33.31 -6.33
C GLY A 9 28.87 -31.85 -5.88
N LYS A 10 29.85 -31.18 -5.25
CA LYS A 10 29.68 -29.84 -4.69
C LYS A 10 29.95 -28.66 -5.64
N SER A 11 30.67 -28.87 -6.73
CA SER A 11 31.02 -27.80 -7.68
C SER A 11 29.88 -27.47 -8.68
N GLY A 12 28.96 -28.37 -8.93
CA GLY A 12 27.82 -28.15 -9.83
C GLY A 12 26.77 -27.19 -9.26
N GLY A 13 26.55 -27.21 -7.96
CA GLY A 13 25.56 -26.36 -7.29
C GLY A 13 25.91 -24.87 -7.28
N LEU A 14 27.19 -24.54 -7.16
CA LEU A 14 27.65 -23.14 -7.15
C LEU A 14 27.57 -22.50 -8.55
N ARG A 15 27.99 -23.23 -9.59
CA ARG A 15 27.91 -22.77 -11.00
C ARG A 15 26.46 -22.58 -11.47
N ALA A 16 25.56 -23.44 -11.06
CA ALA A 16 24.12 -23.32 -11.39
C ALA A 16 23.47 -22.10 -10.71
N ARG A 17 23.94 -21.70 -9.53
CA ARG A 17 23.45 -20.51 -8.82
C ARG A 17 24.07 -19.21 -9.31
N LEU A 18 25.31 -19.23 -9.79
CA LEU A 18 26.02 -18.03 -10.27
C LEU A 18 25.65 -17.68 -11.72
N GLY A 19 25.26 -18.64 -12.55
CA GLY A 19 24.94 -18.42 -13.96
C GLY A 19 23.90 -17.31 -14.21
N PRO A 20 22.71 -17.37 -13.60
CA PRO A 20 21.70 -16.32 -13.77
C PRO A 20 22.16 -14.96 -13.25
N LEU A 21 22.86 -14.92 -12.10
CA LEU A 21 23.38 -13.68 -11.54
C LEU A 21 24.43 -13.04 -12.48
N LEU A 22 25.35 -13.84 -13.01
CA LEU A 22 26.36 -13.39 -13.96
C LEU A 22 25.70 -12.91 -15.27
N ALA A 23 24.66 -13.58 -15.75
CA ALA A 23 23.92 -13.15 -16.93
C ALA A 23 23.24 -11.79 -16.70
N VAL A 24 22.61 -11.58 -15.54
CA VAL A 24 22.00 -10.28 -15.18
C VAL A 24 23.07 -9.19 -15.05
N VAL A 25 24.17 -9.46 -14.36
CA VAL A 25 25.29 -8.50 -14.23
C VAL A 25 25.89 -8.17 -15.60
N TRP A 26 26.03 -9.15 -16.47
CA TRP A 26 26.54 -8.95 -17.83
C TRP A 26 25.60 -8.11 -18.70
N LEU A 27 24.27 -8.41 -18.66
CA LEU A 27 23.25 -7.61 -19.35
C LEU A 27 23.20 -6.17 -18.85
N LEU A 28 23.25 -5.98 -17.53
CA LEU A 28 23.32 -4.64 -16.93
C LEU A 28 24.60 -3.90 -17.33
N SER A 29 25.73 -4.60 -17.41
CA SER A 29 27.01 -4.04 -17.84
C SER A 29 26.97 -3.63 -19.31
N LEU A 30 26.38 -4.46 -20.18
CA LEU A 30 26.17 -4.13 -21.59
C LEU A 30 25.24 -2.93 -21.76
N PHE A 31 24.12 -2.91 -21.04
CA PHE A 31 23.19 -1.77 -21.04
C PHE A 31 23.87 -0.49 -20.56
N MET A 32 24.64 -0.59 -19.47
CA MET A 32 25.42 0.54 -18.94
C MET A 32 26.47 1.02 -19.94
N ALA A 33 27.23 0.10 -20.55
CA ALA A 33 28.21 0.45 -21.57
C ALA A 33 27.56 1.11 -22.79
N PHE A 34 26.45 0.56 -23.27
CA PHE A 34 25.66 1.15 -24.35
C PHE A 34 25.17 2.56 -23.97
N ALA A 35 24.59 2.72 -22.77
CA ALA A 35 24.09 4.01 -22.29
C ALA A 35 25.22 5.05 -22.16
N LEU A 36 26.40 4.66 -21.68
CA LEU A 36 27.58 5.55 -21.55
C LEU A 36 28.11 5.98 -22.90
N VAL A 37 28.08 5.12 -23.93
CA VAL A 37 28.57 5.43 -25.29
C VAL A 37 27.54 6.26 -26.05
N GLN A 38 26.27 5.92 -25.99
CA GLN A 38 25.20 6.60 -26.74
C GLN A 38 24.68 7.86 -26.05
N MET A 39 24.73 7.88 -24.71
CA MET A 39 24.30 9.01 -23.90
C MET A 39 25.43 9.40 -22.95
N PRO A 40 26.35 10.25 -23.36
CA PRO A 40 27.46 10.68 -22.50
C PRO A 40 26.88 11.23 -21.19
N VAL A 41 27.45 10.81 -20.04
CA VAL A 41 27.02 11.25 -18.72
C VAL A 41 27.25 12.75 -18.62
N THR A 42 26.24 13.51 -19.00
CA THR A 42 26.23 14.97 -18.83
C THR A 42 26.03 15.30 -17.35
N GLN A 43 26.37 16.53 -16.98
CA GLN A 43 26.08 17.02 -15.62
C GLN A 43 24.59 16.87 -15.27
N ALA A 44 23.68 17.01 -16.23
CA ALA A 44 22.24 16.82 -16.05
C ALA A 44 21.87 15.37 -15.71
N VAL A 45 22.51 14.39 -16.39
CA VAL A 45 22.30 12.95 -16.11
C VAL A 45 22.83 12.60 -14.73
N ALA A 46 24.03 13.05 -14.36
CA ALA A 46 24.58 12.83 -13.03
C ALA A 46 23.69 13.41 -11.93
N ALA A 47 23.17 14.62 -12.12
CA ALA A 47 22.23 15.24 -11.21
C ALA A 47 20.88 14.47 -11.12
N ALA A 48 20.40 13.90 -12.23
CA ALA A 48 19.19 13.08 -12.24
C ALA A 48 19.39 11.78 -11.44
N ILE A 49 20.52 11.10 -11.61
CA ILE A 49 20.87 9.89 -10.83
C ILE A 49 20.97 10.26 -9.34
N GLY A 50 21.61 11.38 -8.99
CA GLY A 50 21.69 11.85 -7.61
C GLY A 50 20.29 12.09 -6.99
N ARG A 51 19.37 12.71 -7.73
CA ARG A 51 17.98 12.90 -7.27
C ARG A 51 17.25 11.57 -7.04
N VAL A 52 17.38 10.62 -7.96
CA VAL A 52 16.77 9.29 -7.81
C VAL A 52 17.36 8.57 -6.59
N ALA A 53 18.66 8.66 -6.35
CA ALA A 53 19.29 8.07 -5.17
C ALA A 53 18.72 8.66 -3.87
N VAL A 54 18.50 9.98 -3.82
CA VAL A 54 17.85 10.65 -2.66
C VAL A 54 16.42 10.16 -2.48
N ASP A 55 15.62 10.04 -3.56
CA ASP A 55 14.24 9.57 -3.50
C ASP A 55 14.16 8.14 -2.96
N VAL A 56 14.95 7.22 -3.50
CA VAL A 56 14.99 5.82 -3.05
C VAL A 56 15.46 5.73 -1.60
N THR A 57 16.49 6.52 -1.23
CA THR A 57 16.98 6.55 0.16
C THR A 57 15.91 7.04 1.12
N ALA A 58 15.21 8.12 0.81
CA ALA A 58 14.14 8.65 1.66
C ALA A 58 13.04 7.60 1.93
N VAL A 59 12.61 6.88 0.88
CA VAL A 59 11.60 5.82 1.02
C VAL A 59 12.13 4.63 1.81
N ALA A 60 13.38 4.21 1.57
CA ALA A 60 14.00 3.12 2.30
C ALA A 60 14.12 3.45 3.81
N LEU A 61 14.51 4.68 4.16
CA LEU A 61 14.59 5.15 5.55
C LEU A 61 13.21 5.21 6.20
N MET A 62 12.16 5.65 5.46
CA MET A 62 10.79 5.66 5.96
C MET A 62 10.28 4.24 6.23
N ALA A 63 10.49 3.30 5.31
CA ALA A 63 10.11 1.90 5.49
C ALA A 63 10.86 1.25 6.66
N ALA A 64 12.16 1.52 6.79
CA ALA A 64 13.00 1.04 7.88
C ALA A 64 12.56 1.61 9.24
N LEU A 65 12.22 2.91 9.29
CA LEU A 65 11.69 3.55 10.50
C LEU A 65 10.33 2.96 10.88
N GLY A 66 9.44 2.72 9.89
CA GLY A 66 8.20 1.99 10.10
C GLY A 66 8.44 0.61 10.71
N GLY A 67 9.38 -0.16 10.16
CA GLY A 67 9.78 -1.46 10.73
C GLY A 67 10.27 -1.36 12.18
N ALA A 68 11.16 -0.41 12.47
CA ALA A 68 11.71 -0.20 13.81
C ALA A 68 10.64 0.20 14.84
N VAL A 69 9.76 1.14 14.50
CA VAL A 69 8.63 1.53 15.36
C VAL A 69 7.66 0.36 15.56
N GLY A 70 7.40 -0.41 14.50
CA GLY A 70 6.54 -1.58 14.59
C GLY A 70 7.08 -2.69 15.51
N VAL A 71 8.41 -2.85 15.61
CA VAL A 71 9.03 -3.76 16.60
C VAL A 71 8.69 -3.33 18.02
N LEU A 72 8.68 -2.04 18.34
CA LEU A 72 8.32 -1.54 19.66
C LEU A 72 6.86 -1.81 20.02
N ILE A 73 5.95 -1.84 19.02
CA ILE A 73 4.51 -2.02 19.25
C ILE A 73 4.12 -3.51 19.27
N ILE A 74 4.57 -4.28 18.28
CA ILE A 74 4.19 -5.71 18.15
C ILE A 74 5.15 -6.62 18.94
N GLY A 75 6.42 -6.23 19.05
CA GLY A 75 7.46 -7.02 19.69
C GLY A 75 7.86 -8.28 18.89
N HIS A 76 8.53 -9.20 19.60
CA HIS A 76 8.94 -10.51 19.07
C HIS A 76 7.88 -11.54 19.39
N THR A 77 7.13 -11.99 18.39
CA THR A 77 6.13 -13.03 18.51
C THR A 77 6.65 -14.30 17.82
N GLY A 78 6.68 -15.43 18.55
CA GLY A 78 7.13 -16.72 18.01
C GLY A 78 6.08 -17.45 17.17
N THR A 79 4.84 -16.98 17.20
CA THR A 79 3.66 -17.67 16.67
C THR A 79 3.38 -17.40 15.18
N VAL A 80 4.03 -16.38 14.61
CA VAL A 80 3.91 -16.04 13.18
C VAL A 80 5.25 -16.21 12.47
N THR A 81 5.18 -16.47 11.16
CA THR A 81 6.41 -16.56 10.34
C THR A 81 7.17 -15.22 10.39
N LEU A 82 8.48 -15.28 10.17
CA LEU A 82 9.32 -14.06 10.17
C LEU A 82 8.84 -13.06 9.11
N ALA A 83 8.40 -13.54 7.94
CA ALA A 83 7.85 -12.72 6.88
C ALA A 83 6.57 -12.00 7.32
N THR A 84 5.58 -12.74 7.86
CA THR A 84 4.36 -12.14 8.39
C THR A 84 4.66 -11.09 9.46
N ARG A 85 5.52 -11.44 10.44
CA ARG A 85 5.89 -10.53 11.52
C ARG A 85 6.52 -9.24 11.01
N ALA A 86 7.49 -9.34 10.10
CA ALA A 86 8.17 -8.17 9.55
C ALA A 86 7.21 -7.26 8.77
N ALA A 87 6.28 -7.82 8.00
CA ALA A 87 5.26 -7.05 7.29
C ALA A 87 4.28 -6.36 8.25
N LEU A 88 3.78 -7.08 9.27
CA LEU A 88 2.88 -6.49 10.28
C LEU A 88 3.57 -5.38 11.08
N GLN A 89 4.85 -5.57 11.45
CA GLN A 89 5.65 -4.54 12.11
C GLN A 89 5.80 -3.31 11.21
N ALA A 90 6.17 -3.46 9.93
CA ALA A 90 6.29 -2.34 9.01
C ALA A 90 4.98 -1.55 8.89
N LEU A 91 3.84 -2.23 8.68
CA LEU A 91 2.53 -1.59 8.58
C LEU A 91 2.11 -0.89 9.86
N MET A 92 2.30 -1.52 11.03
CA MET A 92 1.98 -0.92 12.32
C MET A 92 2.79 0.35 12.56
N GLY A 93 4.09 0.31 12.28
CA GLY A 93 4.94 1.47 12.47
C GLY A 93 4.68 2.58 11.44
N LEU A 94 4.40 2.27 10.18
CA LEU A 94 4.00 3.27 9.18
C LEU A 94 2.69 3.97 9.60
N GLY A 95 1.70 3.24 10.11
CA GLY A 95 0.49 3.82 10.67
C GLY A 95 0.77 4.75 11.86
N ALA A 96 1.63 4.34 12.79
CA ALA A 96 2.03 5.17 13.92
C ALA A 96 2.79 6.44 13.49
N LEU A 97 3.70 6.33 12.52
CA LEU A 97 4.41 7.48 11.95
C LEU A 97 3.47 8.46 11.25
N SER A 98 2.47 7.95 10.52
CA SER A 98 1.42 8.79 9.93
C SER A 98 0.70 9.64 10.97
N LEU A 99 0.30 9.02 12.08
CA LEU A 99 -0.34 9.76 13.19
C LEU A 99 0.61 10.78 13.85
N ALA A 100 1.90 10.47 13.95
CA ALA A 100 2.89 11.44 14.44
C ALA A 100 3.00 12.65 13.51
N VAL A 101 3.04 12.44 12.19
CA VAL A 101 3.04 13.53 11.20
C VAL A 101 1.74 14.34 11.25
N LEU A 102 0.58 13.67 11.42
CA LEU A 102 -0.70 14.33 11.63
C LEU A 102 -0.64 15.29 12.83
N VAL A 103 -0.13 14.83 13.98
CA VAL A 103 -0.01 15.65 15.19
C VAL A 103 0.90 16.86 14.95
N VAL A 104 2.07 16.67 14.33
CA VAL A 104 3.00 17.74 13.97
C VAL A 104 2.33 18.76 13.05
N GLY A 105 1.58 18.32 12.04
CA GLY A 105 0.89 19.19 11.11
C GLY A 105 -0.29 19.95 11.73
N MET A 106 -1.08 19.29 12.59
CA MET A 106 -2.16 19.95 13.34
C MET A 106 -1.64 21.00 14.33
N ALA A 107 -0.45 20.78 14.86
CA ALA A 107 0.22 21.76 15.72
C ALA A 107 0.90 22.91 14.96
N GLY A 108 0.95 22.86 13.62
CA GLY A 108 1.64 23.88 12.81
C GLY A 108 3.16 23.82 12.94
N LEU A 109 3.72 22.63 13.13
CA LEU A 109 5.14 22.43 13.43
C LEU A 109 5.88 21.67 12.32
N PHE A 110 5.47 21.79 11.06
CA PHE A 110 6.22 21.17 9.97
C PHE A 110 7.66 21.72 9.92
N PRO A 111 8.67 20.85 10.01
CA PRO A 111 10.06 21.30 10.03
C PRO A 111 10.53 21.71 8.62
N PRO A 112 11.54 22.58 8.51
CA PRO A 112 12.23 22.77 7.25
C PRO A 112 12.94 21.47 6.81
N ARG A 113 13.20 21.34 5.51
CA ARG A 113 13.73 20.12 4.88
C ARG A 113 14.95 19.54 5.60
N TRP A 114 15.93 20.38 5.94
CA TRP A 114 17.15 19.90 6.62
C TRP A 114 16.86 19.28 7.98
N LEU A 115 15.90 19.88 8.73
CA LEU A 115 15.51 19.37 10.06
C LEU A 115 14.69 18.07 9.93
N ALA A 116 13.86 17.91 8.89
CA ALA A 116 13.18 16.67 8.61
C ALA A 116 14.18 15.52 8.40
N TRP A 117 15.28 15.75 7.68
CA TRP A 117 16.37 14.79 7.54
C TRP A 117 17.04 14.47 8.88
N VAL A 118 17.38 15.50 9.67
CA VAL A 118 18.00 15.32 11.00
C VAL A 118 17.09 14.51 11.91
N LEU A 119 15.79 14.81 11.95
CA LEU A 119 14.81 14.07 12.74
C LEU A 119 14.69 12.60 12.28
N THR A 120 14.62 12.36 10.97
CA THR A 120 14.51 11.00 10.44
C THR A 120 15.74 10.16 10.76
N ILE A 121 16.95 10.69 10.53
CA ILE A 121 18.22 10.02 10.83
C ILE A 121 18.39 9.87 12.35
N GLY A 122 18.05 10.91 13.12
CA GLY A 122 18.12 10.88 14.59
C GLY A 122 17.21 9.79 15.18
N LEU A 123 15.97 9.68 14.70
CA LEU A 123 15.06 8.60 15.11
C LEU A 123 15.59 7.22 14.72
N LEU A 124 16.11 7.03 13.50
CA LEU A 124 16.72 5.76 13.09
C LEU A 124 17.92 5.40 13.95
N THR A 125 18.74 6.39 14.30
CA THR A 125 19.90 6.21 15.19
C THR A 125 19.44 5.85 16.61
N ALA A 126 18.42 6.52 17.13
CA ALA A 126 17.85 6.21 18.45
C ALA A 126 17.21 4.80 18.47
N LEU A 127 16.58 4.40 17.37
CA LEU A 127 15.92 3.11 17.21
C LEU A 127 16.81 2.06 16.53
N HIS A 128 18.14 2.20 16.54
CA HIS A 128 19.05 1.28 15.86
C HIS A 128 18.87 -0.20 16.26
N ARG A 129 18.55 -0.49 17.53
CA ARG A 129 18.32 -1.87 18.00
C ARG A 129 17.03 -2.46 17.40
N PRO A 130 15.84 -1.84 17.58
CA PRO A 130 14.62 -2.30 16.92
C PRO A 130 14.75 -2.36 15.39
N LEU A 131 15.46 -1.41 14.78
CA LEU A 131 15.75 -1.41 13.35
C LEU A 131 16.52 -2.67 12.92
N PHE A 132 17.59 -3.00 13.64
CA PHE A 132 18.40 -4.16 13.33
C PHE A 132 17.63 -5.47 13.53
N ASP A 133 16.80 -5.55 14.59
CA ASP A 133 15.94 -6.70 14.84
C ASP A 133 14.89 -6.88 13.75
N TRP A 134 14.25 -5.79 13.33
CA TRP A 134 13.33 -5.82 12.21
C TRP A 134 14.02 -6.26 10.92
N TRP A 135 15.17 -5.67 10.60
CA TRP A 135 15.92 -5.97 9.39
C TRP A 135 16.33 -7.44 9.30
N LYS A 136 16.85 -7.99 10.40
CA LYS A 136 17.16 -9.42 10.49
C LYS A 136 15.92 -10.28 10.26
N GLY A 137 14.81 -9.94 10.90
CA GLY A 137 13.54 -10.64 10.73
C GLY A 137 13.00 -10.55 9.30
N PHE A 138 13.11 -9.38 8.69
CA PHE A 138 12.69 -9.13 7.30
C PHE A 138 13.52 -9.96 6.31
N VAL A 139 14.85 -9.89 6.38
CA VAL A 139 15.73 -10.66 5.50
C VAL A 139 15.53 -12.17 5.69
N ALA A 140 15.47 -12.65 6.92
CA ALA A 140 15.21 -14.06 7.20
C ALA A 140 13.81 -14.49 6.71
N GLY A 141 12.81 -13.60 6.81
CA GLY A 141 11.47 -13.81 6.27
C GLY A 141 11.47 -13.95 4.74
N LEU A 142 12.21 -13.08 4.05
CA LEU A 142 12.39 -13.20 2.59
C LEU A 142 13.05 -14.52 2.20
N HIS A 143 14.09 -14.96 2.93
CA HIS A 143 14.71 -16.26 2.72
C HIS A 143 13.70 -17.40 2.91
N GLN A 144 12.87 -17.36 3.97
CA GLN A 144 11.82 -18.35 4.18
C GLN A 144 10.79 -18.41 3.03
N LEU A 145 10.48 -17.27 2.42
CA LEU A 145 9.57 -17.22 1.27
C LEU A 145 10.27 -17.65 -0.03
N ALA A 146 11.56 -17.46 -0.13
CA ALA A 146 12.37 -17.86 -1.28
C ALA A 146 12.81 -19.33 -1.26
N ASP A 147 12.61 -20.06 -0.15
CA ASP A 147 13.03 -21.46 0.04
C ASP A 147 11.88 -22.49 -0.14
N PRO A 148 11.24 -22.55 -1.32
CA PRO A 148 10.29 -23.60 -1.69
C PRO A 148 11.03 -24.77 -2.31
N PRO A 149 10.37 -25.90 -2.54
CA PRO A 149 10.92 -26.98 -3.34
C PRO A 149 11.42 -26.44 -4.69
N ASP A 150 12.62 -26.83 -5.04
CA ASP A 150 13.35 -26.29 -6.21
C ASP A 150 12.83 -26.94 -7.52
N ASP A 151 11.54 -26.68 -7.83
CA ASP A 151 10.97 -27.06 -9.13
C ASP A 151 11.07 -25.91 -10.14
N GLY A 152 11.15 -26.28 -11.42
CA GLY A 152 11.34 -25.31 -12.51
C GLY A 152 10.23 -24.26 -12.59
N LEU A 153 8.98 -24.63 -12.31
CA LEU A 153 7.84 -23.71 -12.34
C LEU A 153 7.97 -22.62 -11.25
N THR A 154 8.21 -23.03 -10.01
CA THR A 154 8.34 -22.08 -8.88
C THR A 154 9.52 -21.13 -9.09
N ARG A 155 10.62 -21.62 -9.66
CA ARG A 155 11.78 -20.80 -10.02
C ARG A 155 11.40 -19.76 -11.10
N TRP A 156 10.71 -20.20 -12.13
CA TRP A 156 10.24 -19.31 -13.20
C TRP A 156 9.29 -18.22 -12.65
N LEU A 157 8.30 -18.60 -11.82
CA LEU A 157 7.38 -17.66 -11.18
C LEU A 157 8.13 -16.61 -10.34
N ARG A 158 9.12 -17.03 -9.54
CA ARG A 158 9.95 -16.10 -8.75
C ARG A 158 10.72 -15.11 -9.63
N CYS A 159 11.36 -15.61 -10.68
CA CYS A 159 12.10 -14.74 -11.60
C CYS A 159 11.15 -13.73 -12.28
N SER A 160 9.95 -14.15 -12.68
CA SER A 160 8.94 -13.28 -13.27
C SER A 160 8.47 -12.22 -12.28
N VAL A 161 8.18 -12.59 -11.03
CA VAL A 161 7.80 -11.64 -9.98
C VAL A 161 8.91 -10.62 -9.73
N LEU A 162 10.16 -11.05 -9.61
CA LEU A 162 11.30 -10.15 -9.42
C LEU A 162 11.47 -9.19 -10.60
N LEU A 163 11.33 -9.67 -11.83
CA LEU A 163 11.37 -8.82 -13.02
C LEU A 163 10.26 -7.77 -13.00
N LEU A 164 9.02 -8.18 -12.73
CA LEU A 164 7.89 -7.26 -12.64
C LEU A 164 8.07 -6.22 -11.53
N LEU A 165 8.61 -6.61 -10.36
CA LEU A 165 8.91 -5.66 -9.29
C LEU A 165 9.98 -4.64 -9.69
N VAL A 166 11.03 -5.06 -10.40
CA VAL A 166 12.05 -4.13 -10.91
C VAL A 166 11.43 -3.15 -11.92
N LEU A 167 10.62 -3.63 -12.85
CA LEU A 167 9.90 -2.78 -13.81
C LEU A 167 8.96 -1.79 -13.08
N THR A 168 8.25 -2.25 -12.06
CA THR A 168 7.40 -1.40 -11.22
C THR A 168 8.18 -0.26 -10.56
N ILE A 169 9.36 -0.56 -9.98
CA ILE A 169 10.21 0.47 -9.36
C ILE A 169 10.65 1.51 -10.39
N VAL A 170 11.03 1.06 -11.59
CA VAL A 170 11.41 1.96 -12.69
C VAL A 170 10.23 2.86 -13.08
N MET A 171 9.02 2.29 -13.21
CA MET A 171 7.81 3.06 -13.52
C MET A 171 7.43 4.03 -12.39
N ALA A 172 7.61 3.66 -11.12
CA ALA A 172 7.33 4.52 -9.97
C ALA A 172 8.29 5.72 -9.86
N LEU A 173 9.42 5.71 -10.57
CA LEU A 173 10.33 6.85 -10.66
C LEU A 173 9.88 7.90 -11.70
N LEU A 174 8.88 7.58 -12.52
CA LEU A 174 8.34 8.53 -13.50
C LEU A 174 7.47 9.59 -12.81
N PRO A 175 7.32 10.78 -13.41
CA PRO A 175 6.41 11.79 -12.90
C PRO A 175 4.97 11.28 -12.80
N PRO A 176 4.25 11.58 -11.70
CA PRO A 176 2.85 11.21 -11.56
C PRO A 176 1.99 11.95 -12.60
N THR A 177 1.08 11.21 -13.25
CA THR A 177 0.21 11.76 -14.31
C THR A 177 -1.28 11.46 -14.07
N LYS A 178 -1.59 10.69 -13.04
CA LYS A 178 -2.97 10.24 -12.78
C LYS A 178 -3.76 11.25 -11.98
N TRP A 179 -5.07 11.30 -12.24
CA TRP A 179 -5.98 12.31 -11.74
C TRP A 179 -5.98 12.36 -10.20
N ASP A 180 -6.26 11.26 -9.52
CA ASP A 180 -6.32 11.21 -8.05
C ASP A 180 -4.99 11.65 -7.41
N ALA A 181 -3.87 11.23 -8.00
CA ALA A 181 -2.55 11.63 -7.55
C ALA A 181 -2.35 13.14 -7.57
N LEU A 182 -2.76 13.79 -8.68
CA LEU A 182 -2.54 15.22 -8.90
C LEU A 182 -3.63 16.10 -8.25
N VAL A 183 -4.84 15.58 -8.07
CA VAL A 183 -5.95 16.35 -7.51
C VAL A 183 -5.89 16.41 -5.98
N TYR A 184 -5.55 15.29 -5.31
CA TYR A 184 -5.59 15.29 -3.84
C TYR A 184 -4.46 14.53 -3.15
N HIS A 185 -4.00 13.35 -3.62
CA HIS A 185 -2.99 12.58 -2.88
C HIS A 185 -1.64 13.31 -2.73
N LEU A 186 -1.26 14.15 -3.69
CA LEU A 186 -0.05 14.97 -3.63
C LEU A 186 -0.35 16.45 -3.40
N THR A 187 -1.43 16.96 -4.00
CA THR A 187 -1.76 18.39 -3.96
C THR A 187 -2.19 18.82 -2.56
N VAL A 188 -3.03 18.05 -1.87
CA VAL A 188 -3.43 18.37 -0.49
C VAL A 188 -2.22 18.38 0.46
N PRO A 189 -1.34 17.36 0.51
CA PRO A 189 -0.08 17.44 1.25
C PRO A 189 0.81 18.62 0.88
N GLN A 190 0.90 18.98 -0.41
CA GLN A 190 1.68 20.13 -0.85
C GLN A 190 1.13 21.44 -0.25
N HIS A 191 -0.19 21.66 -0.29
CA HIS A 191 -0.82 22.83 0.34
C HIS A 191 -0.55 22.90 1.85
N TYR A 192 -0.53 21.76 2.53
CA TYR A 192 -0.19 21.72 3.96
C TYR A 192 1.27 22.11 4.21
N LEU A 193 2.19 21.67 3.35
CA LEU A 193 3.61 22.05 3.43
C LEU A 193 3.81 23.56 3.17
N ASP A 194 3.15 24.08 2.14
CA ASP A 194 3.23 25.49 1.77
C ASP A 194 2.67 26.41 2.88
N ALA A 195 1.62 25.95 3.58
CA ALA A 195 1.03 26.64 4.72
C ALA A 195 1.78 26.41 6.05
N GLY A 196 2.70 25.44 6.12
CA GLY A 196 3.38 25.02 7.34
C GLY A 196 2.50 24.30 8.36
N ARG A 197 1.25 23.97 8.01
CA ARG A 197 0.26 23.31 8.88
C ARG A 197 -0.86 22.64 8.09
N ILE A 198 -1.59 21.77 8.75
CA ILE A 198 -2.85 21.23 8.24
C ILE A 198 -3.95 22.26 8.41
N LEU A 199 -4.72 22.52 7.34
CA LEU A 199 -5.79 23.52 7.28
C LEU A 199 -6.91 23.06 6.34
N PRO A 200 -8.13 23.62 6.45
CA PRO A 200 -9.19 23.37 5.49
C PRO A 200 -8.84 23.95 4.12
N LEU A 201 -9.17 23.25 3.05
CA LEU A 201 -9.00 23.73 1.68
C LEU A 201 -10.37 23.98 1.08
N ALA A 202 -10.72 25.24 0.85
CA ALA A 202 -12.05 25.67 0.41
C ALA A 202 -12.41 25.18 -1.00
N ASP A 203 -11.41 24.90 -1.82
CA ASP A 203 -11.51 24.47 -3.22
C ASP A 203 -11.18 22.99 -3.43
N ASN A 204 -10.95 22.25 -2.33
CA ASN A 204 -10.60 20.82 -2.41
C ASN A 204 -11.19 20.03 -1.23
N HIS A 205 -12.41 19.53 -1.41
CA HIS A 205 -13.13 18.77 -0.39
C HIS A 205 -12.44 17.45 0.02
N PHE A 206 -11.47 16.95 -0.77
CA PHE A 206 -10.67 15.78 -0.40
C PHE A 206 -9.77 16.04 0.83
N SER A 207 -9.56 17.29 1.22
CA SER A 207 -8.90 17.62 2.49
C SER A 207 -9.64 17.07 3.72
N GLY A 208 -10.97 16.84 3.59
CA GLY A 208 -11.81 16.21 4.61
C GLY A 208 -11.71 14.70 4.68
N PHE A 209 -11.02 14.03 3.75
CA PHE A 209 -10.84 12.59 3.80
C PHE A 209 -9.84 12.16 4.89
N PRO A 210 -9.89 10.90 5.36
CA PRO A 210 -8.79 10.31 6.12
C PRO A 210 -7.54 10.31 5.24
N GLN A 211 -6.37 10.56 5.83
CA GLN A 211 -5.14 10.86 5.09
C GLN A 211 -3.93 10.08 5.65
N LEU A 212 -4.13 8.82 6.07
CA LEU A 212 -3.06 8.02 6.69
C LEU A 212 -1.84 7.90 5.79
N VAL A 213 -2.03 7.67 4.50
CA VAL A 213 -0.92 7.51 3.55
C VAL A 213 -0.37 8.86 3.13
N GLU A 214 -1.24 9.85 2.95
CA GLU A 214 -0.87 11.21 2.56
C GLU A 214 0.01 11.90 3.60
N MET A 215 -0.13 11.58 4.90
CA MET A 215 0.80 12.07 5.92
C MET A 215 2.21 11.50 5.73
N LEU A 216 2.34 10.25 5.30
CA LEU A 216 3.63 9.67 4.95
C LEU A 216 4.19 10.29 3.67
N TYR A 217 3.34 10.53 2.67
CA TYR A 217 3.71 11.26 1.44
C TYR A 217 4.21 12.65 1.77
N LEU A 218 3.51 13.38 2.64
CA LEU A 218 3.91 14.70 3.12
C LEU A 218 5.32 14.66 3.72
N TRP A 219 5.61 13.74 4.61
CA TRP A 219 6.95 13.62 5.20
C TRP A 219 8.02 13.29 4.15
N LEU A 220 7.72 12.41 3.20
CA LEU A 220 8.63 12.13 2.09
C LEU A 220 8.85 13.34 1.17
N MET A 221 7.83 14.17 0.95
CA MET A 221 7.95 15.42 0.20
C MET A 221 8.82 16.46 0.93
N LEU A 222 8.89 16.42 2.27
CA LEU A 222 9.89 17.18 3.03
C LEU A 222 11.31 16.64 2.82
N LEU A 223 11.49 15.32 2.71
CA LEU A 223 12.81 14.72 2.53
C LEU A 223 13.29 14.82 1.07
N ALA A 224 12.41 14.59 0.10
CA ALA A 224 12.77 14.44 -1.31
C ALA A 224 11.74 15.08 -2.26
N ARG A 225 11.44 14.45 -3.39
CA ARG A 225 10.49 14.93 -4.39
C ARG A 225 9.14 14.23 -4.24
N PRO A 226 8.03 14.78 -4.79
CA PRO A 226 6.71 14.12 -4.80
C PRO A 226 6.70 12.71 -5.42
N HIS A 227 7.63 12.40 -6.31
CA HIS A 227 7.81 11.05 -6.91
C HIS A 227 8.01 9.94 -5.87
N THR A 228 8.54 10.27 -4.69
CA THR A 228 8.72 9.31 -3.58
C THR A 228 7.41 8.68 -3.12
N ALA A 229 6.27 9.33 -3.34
CA ALA A 229 4.95 8.82 -3.00
C ALA A 229 4.64 7.51 -3.76
N ALA A 230 4.92 7.45 -5.07
CA ALA A 230 4.74 6.22 -5.86
C ALA A 230 5.67 5.10 -5.37
N LEU A 231 6.92 5.42 -5.02
CA LEU A 231 7.85 4.44 -4.46
C LEU A 231 7.35 3.90 -3.10
N LEU A 232 6.79 4.74 -2.23
CA LEU A 232 6.20 4.27 -0.97
C LEU A 232 4.96 3.43 -1.22
N HIS A 233 4.12 3.78 -2.22
CA HIS A 233 2.98 2.96 -2.60
C HIS A 233 3.42 1.57 -3.10
N ALA A 234 4.54 1.49 -3.85
CA ALA A 234 5.17 0.22 -4.23
C ALA A 234 5.69 -0.58 -3.01
N VAL A 235 6.14 0.09 -1.94
CA VAL A 235 6.47 -0.60 -0.67
C VAL A 235 5.22 -1.25 -0.07
N PHE A 236 4.08 -0.55 -0.01
CA PHE A 236 2.82 -1.17 0.44
C PHE A 236 2.41 -2.35 -0.44
N GLY A 237 2.52 -2.24 -1.77
CA GLY A 237 2.29 -3.35 -2.69
C GLY A 237 3.22 -4.53 -2.42
N SER A 238 4.50 -4.30 -2.15
CA SER A 238 5.45 -5.35 -1.79
C SER A 238 5.07 -6.04 -0.48
N LEU A 239 4.53 -5.30 0.51
CA LEU A 239 3.99 -5.87 1.75
C LEU A 239 2.71 -6.69 1.49
N VAL A 240 1.86 -6.28 0.54
CA VAL A 240 0.71 -7.10 0.07
C VAL A 240 1.20 -8.44 -0.47
N LEU A 241 2.19 -8.44 -1.38
CA LEU A 241 2.74 -9.68 -1.93
C LEU A 241 3.36 -10.58 -0.85
N MET A 242 4.09 -9.98 0.09
CA MET A 242 4.71 -10.70 1.21
C MET A 242 3.66 -11.33 2.13
N LEU A 243 2.58 -10.62 2.46
CA LEU A 243 1.47 -11.16 3.24
C LEU A 243 0.70 -12.23 2.48
N THR A 244 0.47 -12.07 1.17
CA THR A 244 -0.17 -13.06 0.31
C THR A 244 0.62 -14.39 0.31
N LEU A 245 1.95 -14.33 0.11
CA LEU A 245 2.82 -15.51 0.19
C LEU A 245 2.78 -16.17 1.58
N SER A 246 2.77 -15.35 2.63
CA SER A 246 2.75 -15.83 4.01
C SER A 246 1.42 -16.53 4.36
N LEU A 247 0.30 -15.95 3.92
CA LEU A 247 -1.04 -16.53 4.12
C LEU A 247 -1.23 -17.81 3.30
N ALA A 248 -0.76 -17.82 2.05
CA ALA A 248 -0.81 -19.02 1.21
C ALA A 248 0.00 -20.19 1.81
N ARG A 249 1.18 -19.90 2.37
CA ARG A 249 1.98 -20.91 3.10
C ARG A 249 1.23 -21.48 4.29
N ARG A 250 0.41 -20.68 4.96
CA ARG A 250 -0.41 -21.13 6.10
C ARG A 250 -1.54 -22.09 5.65
N VAL A 251 -2.17 -21.80 4.50
CA VAL A 251 -3.34 -22.56 4.01
C VAL A 251 -2.95 -23.84 3.27
N GLY A 252 -1.79 -23.90 2.67
CA GLY A 252 -1.40 -25.05 1.86
C GLY A 252 0.08 -25.11 1.54
N ASN A 253 0.50 -24.41 0.50
CA ASN A 253 1.89 -24.44 0.09
C ASN A 253 2.31 -23.13 -0.60
N LEU A 254 3.61 -22.93 -0.63
CA LEU A 254 4.21 -21.71 -1.16
C LEU A 254 4.08 -21.60 -2.70
N ARG A 255 3.90 -22.73 -3.41
CA ARG A 255 3.68 -22.73 -4.87
C ARG A 255 2.36 -22.03 -5.23
N VAL A 256 1.28 -22.33 -4.49
CA VAL A 256 0.00 -21.63 -4.63
C VAL A 256 0.16 -20.12 -4.33
N GLY A 257 0.99 -19.78 -3.34
CA GLY A 257 1.31 -18.38 -3.03
C GLY A 257 1.99 -17.66 -4.19
N TRP A 258 2.98 -18.27 -4.83
CA TRP A 258 3.65 -17.68 -6.00
C TRP A 258 2.72 -17.55 -7.21
N LEU A 259 1.81 -18.50 -7.41
CA LEU A 259 0.75 -18.38 -8.42
C LEU A 259 -0.21 -17.21 -8.10
N ALA A 260 -0.63 -17.07 -6.85
CA ALA A 260 -1.49 -15.95 -6.45
C ALA A 260 -0.79 -14.59 -6.66
N VAL A 261 0.49 -14.49 -6.32
CA VAL A 261 1.28 -13.27 -6.51
C VAL A 261 1.44 -12.92 -7.99
N ILE A 262 1.72 -13.89 -8.87
CA ILE A 262 1.82 -13.59 -10.30
C ILE A 262 0.47 -13.18 -10.88
N VAL A 263 -0.63 -13.81 -10.46
CA VAL A 263 -1.98 -13.42 -10.87
C VAL A 263 -2.30 -11.98 -10.47
N LEU A 264 -1.91 -11.57 -9.26
CA LEU A 264 -2.05 -10.17 -8.84
C LEU A 264 -1.22 -9.24 -9.73
N LEU A 265 0.05 -9.56 -9.96
CA LEU A 265 0.98 -8.71 -10.72
C LEU A 265 0.68 -8.61 -12.22
N VAL A 266 0.00 -9.60 -12.81
CA VAL A 266 -0.45 -9.54 -14.21
C VAL A 266 -1.85 -8.93 -14.36
N SER A 267 -2.54 -8.67 -13.25
CA SER A 267 -3.77 -7.87 -13.27
C SER A 267 -3.42 -6.42 -13.60
N ASP A 268 -4.02 -5.88 -14.64
CA ASP A 268 -3.76 -4.52 -15.11
C ASP A 268 -3.95 -3.48 -14.00
N THR A 269 -5.07 -3.52 -13.27
CA THR A 269 -5.34 -2.61 -12.16
C THR A 269 -4.29 -2.73 -11.05
N PHE A 270 -3.96 -3.95 -10.60
CA PHE A 270 -3.01 -4.15 -9.52
C PHE A 270 -1.60 -3.71 -9.92
N TRP A 271 -1.20 -3.96 -11.17
CA TRP A 271 0.08 -3.55 -11.73
C TRP A 271 0.18 -2.02 -11.84
N ALA A 272 -0.90 -1.37 -12.31
CA ALA A 272 -0.97 0.08 -12.42
C ALA A 272 -0.86 0.76 -11.06
N GLU A 273 -1.55 0.26 -10.05
CA GLU A 273 -1.50 0.77 -8.68
C GLU A 273 -0.08 0.78 -8.08
N PHE A 274 0.78 -0.18 -8.48
CA PHE A 274 2.14 -0.25 -7.96
C PHE A 274 3.02 0.96 -8.28
N HIS A 275 2.74 1.67 -9.35
CA HIS A 275 3.56 2.81 -9.78
C HIS A 275 2.81 4.14 -9.77
N TRP A 276 1.55 4.16 -9.29
CA TRP A 276 0.82 5.39 -9.06
C TRP A 276 0.91 5.80 -7.58
N PRO A 277 1.02 7.10 -7.26
CA PRO A 277 0.98 7.57 -5.88
C PRO A 277 -0.46 7.65 -5.37
N TYR A 278 -1.12 6.49 -5.30
CA TYR A 278 -2.46 6.26 -4.78
C TYR A 278 -2.38 5.70 -3.36
N VAL A 279 -3.46 5.15 -2.82
CA VAL A 279 -3.53 4.62 -1.46
C VAL A 279 -4.11 3.20 -1.38
N ASP A 280 -4.53 2.64 -2.52
CA ASP A 280 -5.32 1.40 -2.56
C ASP A 280 -4.48 0.16 -2.21
N LEU A 281 -3.18 0.15 -2.53
CA LEU A 281 -2.27 -0.91 -2.06
C LEU A 281 -2.01 -0.83 -0.54
N ALA A 282 -2.03 0.37 0.04
CA ALA A 282 -1.96 0.52 1.49
C ALA A 282 -3.25 0.01 2.15
N LEU A 283 -4.42 0.34 1.60
CA LEU A 283 -5.70 -0.21 2.03
C LEU A 283 -5.69 -1.74 2.00
N THR A 284 -5.23 -2.32 0.90
CA THR A 284 -5.10 -3.77 0.72
C THR A 284 -4.12 -4.38 1.75
N ALA A 285 -2.97 -3.74 1.98
CA ALA A 285 -1.97 -4.20 2.95
C ALA A 285 -2.52 -4.21 4.38
N TYR A 286 -3.21 -3.15 4.81
CA TYR A 286 -3.85 -3.09 6.12
C TYR A 286 -5.00 -4.09 6.25
N THR A 287 -5.77 -4.34 5.18
CA THR A 287 -6.82 -5.38 5.16
C THR A 287 -6.22 -6.76 5.38
N LEU A 288 -5.13 -7.11 4.66
CA LEU A 288 -4.44 -8.38 4.85
C LEU A 288 -3.77 -8.48 6.23
N ALA A 289 -3.29 -7.38 6.79
CA ALA A 289 -2.74 -7.36 8.14
C ALA A 289 -3.81 -7.62 9.20
N ALA A 290 -4.99 -7.01 9.08
CA ALA A 290 -6.13 -7.28 9.95
C ALA A 290 -6.56 -8.75 9.86
N LEU A 291 -6.68 -9.29 8.63
CA LEU A 291 -6.97 -10.70 8.39
C LEU A 291 -5.92 -11.62 9.03
N ALA A 292 -4.64 -11.34 8.81
CA ALA A 292 -3.55 -12.14 9.40
C ALA A 292 -3.62 -12.14 10.93
N ALA A 293 -3.87 -10.97 11.55
CA ALA A 293 -4.00 -10.86 13.00
C ALA A 293 -5.20 -11.67 13.54
N VAL A 294 -6.37 -11.61 12.86
CA VAL A 294 -7.55 -12.42 13.22
C VAL A 294 -7.28 -13.91 13.12
N LEU A 295 -6.58 -14.34 12.06
CA LEU A 295 -6.24 -15.75 11.89
C LEU A 295 -5.24 -16.24 12.94
N VAL A 296 -4.26 -15.42 13.34
CA VAL A 296 -3.33 -15.77 14.42
C VAL A 296 -4.07 -15.86 15.75
N TRP A 297 -4.95 -14.90 16.06
CA TRP A 297 -5.81 -15.01 17.24
C TRP A 297 -6.62 -16.31 17.27
N HIS A 298 -7.20 -16.69 16.15
CA HIS A 298 -7.99 -17.92 16.06
C HIS A 298 -7.16 -19.17 16.39
N ASP A 299 -5.91 -19.23 15.94
CA ASP A 299 -5.03 -20.38 16.20
C ASP A 299 -4.52 -20.42 17.66
N GLU A 300 -4.20 -19.25 18.22
CA GLU A 300 -3.68 -19.15 19.60
C GLU A 300 -4.79 -19.20 20.66
N GLY A 301 -6.05 -19.00 20.29
CA GLY A 301 -7.18 -18.93 21.21
C GLY A 301 -7.03 -17.81 22.24
N GLU A 302 -7.31 -18.11 23.52
CA GLU A 302 -7.24 -17.10 24.61
C GLU A 302 -5.81 -16.52 24.80
N ALA A 303 -4.77 -17.30 24.57
CA ALA A 303 -3.37 -16.81 24.63
C ALA A 303 -3.09 -15.74 23.55
N GLY A 304 -3.81 -15.80 22.45
CA GLY A 304 -3.70 -14.89 21.32
C GLY A 304 -4.52 -13.60 21.45
N ARG A 305 -5.17 -13.31 22.57
CA ARG A 305 -6.09 -12.17 22.73
C ARG A 305 -5.50 -10.81 22.30
N ARG A 306 -4.19 -10.61 22.45
CA ARG A 306 -3.48 -9.41 21.96
C ARG A 306 -3.65 -9.21 20.45
N TRP A 307 -3.80 -10.30 19.68
CA TRP A 307 -3.98 -10.23 18.23
C TRP A 307 -5.34 -9.62 17.81
N LEU A 308 -6.36 -9.68 18.68
CA LEU A 308 -7.60 -8.92 18.48
C LEU A 308 -7.36 -7.40 18.59
N ILE A 309 -6.44 -6.97 19.47
CA ILE A 309 -6.04 -5.56 19.55
C ILE A 309 -5.33 -5.16 18.26
N TYR A 310 -4.37 -5.96 17.79
CA TYR A 310 -3.69 -5.66 16.52
C TYR A 310 -4.66 -5.69 15.33
N ALA A 311 -5.59 -6.63 15.29
CA ALA A 311 -6.64 -6.67 14.27
C ALA A 311 -7.47 -5.38 14.28
N GLY A 312 -7.89 -4.90 15.45
CA GLY A 312 -8.57 -3.62 15.61
C GLY A 312 -7.73 -2.42 15.16
N LEU A 313 -6.44 -2.36 15.54
CA LEU A 313 -5.53 -1.30 15.11
C LEU A 313 -5.37 -1.27 13.59
N PHE A 314 -5.16 -2.42 12.93
CA PHE A 314 -5.08 -2.50 11.48
C PHE A 314 -6.40 -2.14 10.80
N THR A 315 -7.54 -2.54 11.39
CA THR A 315 -8.88 -2.17 10.89
C THR A 315 -9.11 -0.66 10.97
N GLY A 316 -8.73 -0.01 12.07
CA GLY A 316 -8.82 1.44 12.20
C GLY A 316 -7.84 2.18 11.29
N ALA A 317 -6.62 1.64 11.10
CA ALA A 317 -5.67 2.17 10.12
C ALA A 317 -6.23 2.06 8.69
N MET A 318 -6.85 0.95 8.32
CA MET A 318 -7.53 0.75 7.03
C MET A 318 -8.60 1.85 6.80
N MET A 319 -9.44 2.14 7.81
CA MET A 319 -10.38 3.26 7.77
C MET A 319 -9.68 4.62 7.65
N GLY A 320 -8.49 4.77 8.26
CA GLY A 320 -7.66 5.95 8.13
C GLY A 320 -7.04 6.15 6.74
N VAL A 321 -7.01 5.11 5.90
CA VAL A 321 -6.58 5.22 4.50
C VAL A 321 -7.71 5.74 3.62
N LYS A 322 -8.90 5.13 3.69
CA LYS A 322 -10.00 5.45 2.77
C LYS A 322 -11.34 5.01 3.37
N TYR A 323 -12.40 5.81 3.24
CA TYR A 323 -13.73 5.47 3.75
C TYR A 323 -14.34 4.20 3.12
N THR A 324 -13.96 3.84 1.91
CA THR A 324 -14.37 2.57 1.28
C THR A 324 -13.98 1.34 2.11
N ALA A 325 -13.03 1.49 3.04
CA ALA A 325 -12.65 0.49 4.04
C ALA A 325 -13.83 0.04 4.94
N ALA A 326 -14.91 0.82 5.02
CA ALA A 326 -16.07 0.47 5.84
C ALA A 326 -16.63 -0.92 5.48
N GLY A 327 -16.67 -1.27 4.19
CA GLY A 327 -17.09 -2.62 3.75
C GLY A 327 -16.17 -3.72 4.26
N TYR A 328 -14.85 -3.52 4.20
CA TYR A 328 -13.85 -4.46 4.71
C TYR A 328 -13.87 -4.54 6.23
N THR A 329 -14.15 -3.43 6.92
CA THR A 329 -14.32 -3.39 8.39
C THR A 329 -15.47 -4.29 8.83
N VAL A 330 -16.61 -4.22 8.13
CA VAL A 330 -17.73 -5.14 8.35
C VAL A 330 -17.31 -6.59 8.10
N GLY A 331 -16.56 -6.85 7.03
CA GLY A 331 -16.02 -8.18 6.72
C GLY A 331 -15.14 -8.74 7.83
N VAL A 332 -14.23 -7.93 8.39
CA VAL A 332 -13.39 -8.31 9.55
C VAL A 332 -14.25 -8.64 10.77
N GLY A 333 -15.25 -7.80 11.07
CA GLY A 333 -16.18 -8.04 12.18
C GLY A 333 -16.94 -9.36 12.02
N VAL A 334 -17.50 -9.62 10.83
CA VAL A 334 -18.19 -10.88 10.50
C VAL A 334 -17.26 -12.08 10.65
N LEU A 335 -16.01 -11.97 10.17
CA LEU A 335 -15.02 -13.03 10.29
C LEU A 335 -14.70 -13.34 11.76
N VAL A 336 -14.50 -12.33 12.59
CA VAL A 336 -14.23 -12.49 14.03
C VAL A 336 -15.41 -13.22 14.71
N LEU A 337 -16.64 -12.78 14.46
CA LEU A 337 -17.84 -13.41 15.01
C LEU A 337 -17.99 -14.85 14.49
N TRP A 338 -17.73 -15.09 13.21
CA TRP A 338 -17.83 -16.42 12.61
C TRP A 338 -16.79 -17.40 13.17
N LEU A 339 -15.55 -16.98 13.36
CA LEU A 339 -14.49 -17.82 13.94
C LEU A 339 -14.73 -18.07 15.44
N ALA A 340 -15.21 -17.07 16.17
CA ALA A 340 -15.52 -17.19 17.60
C ALA A 340 -16.77 -18.03 17.92
N ARG A 341 -17.66 -18.28 16.94
CA ARG A 341 -18.95 -18.99 17.15
C ARG A 341 -18.81 -20.43 17.67
N ARG A 342 -17.61 -21.04 17.53
CA ARG A 342 -17.34 -22.40 18.02
C ARG A 342 -17.25 -22.45 19.56
N GLY A 343 -17.16 -21.31 20.24
CA GLY A 343 -17.24 -21.14 21.68
C GLY A 343 -18.61 -20.62 22.12
N GLU A 344 -18.64 -20.04 23.33
CA GLU A 344 -19.84 -19.35 23.81
C GLU A 344 -20.08 -18.06 23.01
N TRP A 345 -21.36 -17.76 22.68
CA TRP A 345 -21.74 -16.54 21.95
C TRP A 345 -21.28 -15.24 22.66
N ARG A 346 -21.17 -15.27 24.01
CA ARG A 346 -20.64 -14.17 24.82
C ARG A 346 -19.16 -13.90 24.51
N GLY A 347 -18.36 -14.96 24.29
CA GLY A 347 -16.97 -14.84 23.86
C GLY A 347 -16.84 -14.21 22.47
N ALA A 348 -17.67 -14.65 21.53
CA ALA A 348 -17.74 -14.08 20.18
C ALA A 348 -18.08 -12.57 20.23
N LEU A 349 -19.10 -12.20 21.00
CA LEU A 349 -19.49 -10.81 21.14
C LEU A 349 -18.39 -9.96 21.78
N ARG A 350 -17.72 -10.46 22.84
CA ARG A 350 -16.58 -9.76 23.47
C ARG A 350 -15.44 -9.52 22.48
N ALA A 351 -15.09 -10.52 21.66
CA ALA A 351 -14.06 -10.41 20.63
C ALA A 351 -14.45 -9.35 19.58
N GLY A 352 -15.66 -9.39 19.07
CA GLY A 352 -16.18 -8.42 18.12
C GLY A 352 -16.20 -7.00 18.68
N VAL A 353 -16.70 -6.81 19.90
CA VAL A 353 -16.71 -5.51 20.59
C VAL A 353 -15.29 -4.98 20.78
N MET A 354 -14.35 -5.84 21.20
CA MET A 354 -12.96 -5.44 21.40
C MET A 354 -12.32 -4.94 20.10
N VAL A 355 -12.45 -5.68 18.99
CA VAL A 355 -11.94 -5.27 17.68
C VAL A 355 -12.56 -3.95 17.24
N THR A 356 -13.88 -3.80 17.40
CA THR A 356 -14.60 -2.59 17.01
C THR A 356 -14.15 -1.38 17.82
N LEU A 357 -14.07 -1.48 19.15
CA LEU A 357 -13.63 -0.37 20.01
C LEU A 357 -12.19 0.06 19.70
N VAL A 358 -11.30 -0.90 19.47
CA VAL A 358 -9.89 -0.60 19.10
C VAL A 358 -9.84 0.02 17.70
N ALA A 359 -10.64 -0.46 16.73
CA ALA A 359 -10.70 0.12 15.40
C ALA A 359 -11.21 1.57 15.43
N VAL A 360 -12.27 1.84 16.19
CA VAL A 360 -12.78 3.21 16.38
C VAL A 360 -11.72 4.09 17.04
N ALA A 361 -11.03 3.61 18.07
CA ALA A 361 -9.97 4.37 18.73
C ALA A 361 -8.79 4.67 17.78
N ALA A 362 -8.41 3.73 16.92
CA ALA A 362 -7.35 3.94 15.94
C ALA A 362 -7.78 4.89 14.78
N PHE A 363 -9.06 4.95 14.47
CA PHE A 363 -9.63 5.86 13.47
C PHE A 363 -9.93 7.26 14.06
N LEU A 364 -10.12 7.38 15.36
CA LEU A 364 -10.52 8.61 16.04
C LEU A 364 -9.66 9.84 15.72
N PRO A 365 -8.31 9.76 15.57
CA PRO A 365 -7.50 10.92 15.17
C PRO A 365 -7.96 11.61 13.89
N TRP A 366 -8.46 10.83 12.90
CA TRP A 366 -9.00 11.38 11.64
C TRP A 366 -10.34 12.09 11.86
N MET A 367 -11.20 11.54 12.70
CA MET A 367 -12.46 12.17 13.08
C MET A 367 -12.20 13.49 13.84
N ILE A 368 -11.20 13.52 14.73
CA ILE A 368 -10.79 14.73 15.45
C ILE A 368 -10.25 15.78 14.46
N LYS A 369 -9.33 15.39 13.55
CA LYS A 369 -8.83 16.27 12.48
C LYS A 369 -10.01 16.90 11.72
N ASN A 370 -10.93 16.09 11.23
CA ASN A 370 -12.06 16.56 10.44
C ASN A 370 -13.02 17.45 11.26
N THR A 371 -13.26 17.12 12.53
CA THR A 371 -14.08 17.97 13.40
C THR A 371 -13.45 19.35 13.63
N LEU A 372 -12.13 19.42 13.81
CA LEU A 372 -11.42 20.66 14.04
C LEU A 372 -11.29 21.54 12.78
N ILE A 373 -11.22 20.90 11.60
CA ILE A 373 -10.98 21.59 10.32
C ILE A 373 -12.31 21.89 9.60
N ASP A 374 -13.20 20.89 9.48
CA ASP A 374 -14.41 20.95 8.66
C ASP A 374 -15.69 20.97 9.51
N HIS A 375 -15.60 20.96 10.84
CA HIS A 375 -16.73 20.83 11.76
C HIS A 375 -17.62 19.60 11.51
N ASN A 376 -17.05 18.57 10.84
CA ASN A 376 -17.72 17.35 10.44
C ASN A 376 -16.78 16.15 10.61
N PRO A 377 -16.99 15.25 11.61
CA PRO A 377 -16.09 14.15 11.92
C PRO A 377 -15.92 13.15 10.78
N LEU A 378 -16.89 13.07 9.86
CA LEU A 378 -16.89 12.17 8.71
C LEU A 378 -16.92 12.93 7.38
N ALA A 379 -16.31 14.13 7.34
CA ALA A 379 -16.24 14.93 6.13
C ALA A 379 -15.71 14.11 4.94
N PRO A 380 -16.29 14.27 3.71
CA PRO A 380 -17.37 15.18 3.32
C PRO A 380 -18.78 14.60 3.52
N PHE A 381 -18.92 13.38 4.06
CA PHE A 381 -20.19 12.73 4.27
C PHE A 381 -21.00 13.34 5.42
N LEU A 382 -22.24 12.94 5.60
CA LEU A 382 -23.27 13.40 6.53
C LEU A 382 -23.78 14.80 6.15
N TRP A 383 -23.06 15.88 6.42
CA TRP A 383 -23.52 17.25 6.16
C TRP A 383 -22.53 18.11 5.34
N GLY A 384 -21.65 17.44 4.56
CA GLY A 384 -20.71 18.09 3.65
C GLY A 384 -19.49 18.71 4.33
N THR A 385 -18.78 19.56 3.61
CA THR A 385 -17.62 20.32 4.08
C THR A 385 -17.73 21.78 3.62
N SER A 386 -16.88 22.64 4.15
CA SER A 386 -16.76 24.04 3.73
C SER A 386 -16.31 24.20 2.26
N GLY A 387 -15.70 23.17 1.67
CA GLY A 387 -15.26 23.15 0.27
C GLY A 387 -16.28 22.60 -0.73
N PHE A 388 -17.51 22.28 -0.29
CA PHE A 388 -18.54 21.78 -1.19
C PHE A 388 -19.19 22.91 -2.00
N ASP A 389 -19.07 22.82 -3.33
CA ASP A 389 -19.88 23.60 -4.25
C ASP A 389 -21.20 22.88 -4.61
N ALA A 390 -22.00 23.46 -5.48
CA ALA A 390 -23.27 22.86 -5.92
C ALA A 390 -23.07 21.55 -6.70
N LEU A 391 -21.96 21.39 -7.42
CA LEU A 391 -21.62 20.19 -8.16
C LEU A 391 -21.21 19.06 -7.23
N ASP A 392 -20.39 19.36 -6.22
CA ASP A 392 -20.00 18.41 -5.18
C ASP A 392 -21.21 17.91 -4.39
N GLN A 393 -22.11 18.83 -4.00
CA GLN A 393 -23.36 18.48 -3.33
C GLN A 393 -24.21 17.55 -4.21
N TRP A 394 -24.36 17.87 -5.49
CA TRP A 394 -25.08 17.01 -6.44
C TRP A 394 -24.41 15.63 -6.58
N TYR A 395 -23.08 15.58 -6.68
CA TYR A 395 -22.32 14.34 -6.87
C TYR A 395 -22.44 13.40 -5.66
N TYR A 396 -22.29 13.94 -4.45
CA TYR A 396 -22.31 13.11 -3.22
C TYR A 396 -23.71 12.84 -2.67
N LEU A 397 -24.68 13.71 -2.95
CA LEU A 397 -26.05 13.57 -2.42
C LEU A 397 -27.02 12.95 -3.43
N ARG A 398 -26.61 12.66 -4.64
CA ARG A 398 -27.48 12.02 -5.63
C ARG A 398 -27.96 10.64 -5.13
N PRO A 399 -29.24 10.29 -5.40
CA PRO A 399 -29.81 9.06 -4.88
C PRO A 399 -29.27 7.85 -5.62
N GLY A 400 -28.31 7.15 -5.04
CA GLY A 400 -27.87 5.82 -5.42
C GLY A 400 -27.50 5.62 -6.91
N THR A 401 -27.25 4.39 -7.27
CA THR A 401 -26.89 3.98 -8.64
C THR A 401 -28.09 3.71 -9.55
N GLY A 402 -29.32 3.64 -8.99
CA GLY A 402 -30.51 3.16 -9.71
C GLY A 402 -30.52 1.64 -9.96
N LEU A 403 -29.51 0.92 -9.49
CA LEU A 403 -29.41 -0.53 -9.65
C LEU A 403 -30.29 -1.29 -8.65
N SER A 404 -30.93 -2.36 -9.10
CA SER A 404 -31.61 -3.31 -8.23
C SER A 404 -30.58 -4.09 -7.39
N LEU A 405 -31.02 -4.72 -6.29
CA LEU A 405 -30.15 -5.54 -5.43
C LEU A 405 -29.41 -6.63 -6.21
N LEU A 406 -30.08 -7.30 -7.15
CA LEU A 406 -29.47 -8.33 -7.99
C LEU A 406 -28.38 -7.74 -8.90
N GLN A 407 -28.61 -6.56 -9.47
CA GLN A 407 -27.59 -5.86 -10.27
C GLN A 407 -26.41 -5.43 -9.40
N LEU A 408 -26.65 -4.93 -8.18
CA LEU A 408 -25.57 -4.59 -7.22
C LEU A 408 -24.74 -5.82 -6.85
N LEU A 409 -25.38 -6.97 -6.60
CA LEU A 409 -24.68 -8.23 -6.33
C LEU A 409 -23.87 -8.73 -7.56
N ALA A 410 -24.31 -8.42 -8.76
CA ALA A 410 -23.62 -8.78 -10.00
C ALA A 410 -22.45 -7.83 -10.36
N VAL A 411 -22.41 -6.62 -9.80
CA VAL A 411 -21.38 -5.61 -10.11
C VAL A 411 -19.94 -6.15 -9.99
N PRO A 412 -19.55 -6.88 -8.92
CA PRO A 412 -18.18 -7.40 -8.82
C PRO A 412 -17.81 -8.31 -10.00
N LEU A 413 -18.72 -9.20 -10.39
CA LEU A 413 -18.50 -10.08 -11.54
C LEU A 413 -18.47 -9.29 -12.87
N GLN A 414 -19.39 -8.36 -13.05
CA GLN A 414 -19.47 -7.53 -14.24
C GLN A 414 -18.23 -6.64 -14.38
N ALA A 415 -17.77 -6.01 -13.29
CA ALA A 415 -16.56 -5.21 -13.29
C ALA A 415 -15.32 -6.04 -13.62
N THR A 416 -15.25 -7.28 -13.10
CA THR A 416 -14.09 -8.16 -13.32
C THR A 416 -14.02 -8.66 -14.77
N VAL A 417 -15.16 -8.99 -15.38
CA VAL A 417 -15.21 -9.67 -16.70
C VAL A 417 -15.44 -8.68 -17.85
N PHE A 418 -16.28 -7.68 -17.65
CA PHE A 418 -16.76 -6.78 -18.72
C PHE A 418 -16.42 -5.31 -18.49
N GLY A 419 -15.78 -4.96 -17.35
CA GLY A 419 -15.40 -3.59 -17.07
C GLY A 419 -14.32 -3.13 -18.05
N HIS A 420 -14.32 -1.86 -18.45
CA HIS A 420 -13.30 -1.22 -19.25
C HIS A 420 -13.22 0.28 -18.95
N GLU A 421 -12.13 0.91 -19.31
CA GLU A 421 -11.92 2.33 -19.09
C GLU A 421 -12.98 3.15 -19.84
N GLY A 422 -13.65 4.06 -19.14
CA GLY A 422 -14.75 4.86 -19.67
C GLY A 422 -16.15 4.36 -19.29
N ASN A 423 -16.29 3.16 -18.73
CA ASN A 423 -17.50 2.71 -18.05
C ASN A 423 -17.49 3.12 -16.57
N ALA A 424 -18.54 2.75 -15.83
CA ALA A 424 -18.61 3.01 -14.40
C ALA A 424 -17.50 2.32 -13.56
N TYR A 425 -16.78 1.38 -14.16
CA TYR A 425 -15.70 0.61 -13.55
C TYR A 425 -14.74 0.05 -14.59
N GLN A 426 -13.49 -0.17 -14.20
CA GLN A 426 -12.44 -0.77 -15.04
C GLN A 426 -12.40 -2.28 -14.88
N ALA A 427 -12.05 -3.00 -15.96
CA ALA A 427 -11.79 -4.43 -15.91
C ALA A 427 -10.49 -4.72 -15.17
N THR A 428 -10.49 -5.77 -14.33
CA THR A 428 -9.28 -6.28 -13.71
C THR A 428 -8.45 -7.17 -14.64
N THR A 429 -9.02 -7.59 -15.77
CA THR A 429 -8.44 -8.58 -16.71
C THR A 429 -7.87 -7.97 -17.98
N GLY A 430 -7.78 -6.64 -18.09
CA GLY A 430 -7.31 -5.95 -19.30
C GLY A 430 -8.28 -6.08 -20.49
N ASP A 431 -8.46 -5.01 -21.23
CA ASP A 431 -9.41 -5.00 -22.36
C ASP A 431 -8.79 -5.68 -23.59
N CYS A 432 -9.27 -6.88 -23.92
CA CYS A 432 -8.88 -7.61 -25.13
C CYS A 432 -9.82 -7.34 -26.32
N SER A 433 -10.70 -6.35 -26.29
CA SER A 433 -11.59 -6.08 -27.40
C SER A 433 -10.97 -5.11 -28.43
N PRO A 434 -10.68 -5.56 -29.67
CA PRO A 434 -10.24 -4.67 -30.75
C PRO A 434 -11.43 -3.88 -31.29
N GLY A 435 -11.76 -2.72 -30.70
CA GLY A 435 -12.84 -1.88 -31.24
C GLY A 435 -13.34 -0.73 -30.39
N CYS A 436 -12.95 -0.58 -29.15
CA CYS A 436 -13.41 0.52 -28.29
C CYS A 436 -12.48 1.73 -28.34
N CYS A 437 -12.60 2.54 -29.39
CA CYS A 437 -12.06 3.90 -29.40
C CYS A 437 -13.11 4.85 -28.82
N PRO A 438 -12.80 5.68 -27.79
CA PRO A 438 -13.77 6.54 -27.07
C PRO A 438 -14.31 7.73 -27.89
N SER A 439 -13.99 7.88 -29.17
CA SER A 439 -14.26 9.09 -29.95
C SER A 439 -15.70 9.28 -30.41
N ARG A 440 -16.66 8.42 -30.08
CA ARG A 440 -18.07 8.56 -30.56
C ARG A 440 -19.11 8.98 -29.51
N GLN A 441 -18.82 9.04 -28.22
CA GLN A 441 -19.84 9.41 -27.21
C GLN A 441 -19.82 10.89 -26.79
N LEU A 442 -18.80 11.67 -27.15
CA LEU A 442 -18.77 13.13 -26.89
C LEU A 442 -19.56 13.96 -27.89
N ALA A 443 -20.07 13.37 -28.94
CA ALA A 443 -20.85 14.08 -29.95
C ALA A 443 -22.34 14.29 -29.60
N GLY A 444 -22.84 13.68 -28.51
CA GLY A 444 -24.25 13.75 -28.11
C GLY A 444 -24.60 14.80 -27.05
N ALA A 445 -23.61 15.41 -26.39
CA ALA A 445 -23.85 16.28 -25.22
C ALA A 445 -23.90 17.81 -25.56
N ASN A 446 -23.70 18.22 -26.78
CA ASN A 446 -23.62 19.63 -27.18
C ASN A 446 -24.95 20.22 -27.74
N ALA A 447 -26.11 19.80 -27.29
CA ALA A 447 -27.39 20.39 -27.64
C ALA A 447 -28.05 21.12 -26.43
N ILE A 448 -27.30 21.92 -25.68
CA ILE A 448 -27.91 22.96 -24.83
C ILE A 448 -28.04 24.21 -25.69
N ARG A 449 -29.22 24.42 -26.24
CA ARG A 449 -29.61 25.65 -26.94
C ARG A 449 -29.63 26.80 -25.97
N HIS A 450 -28.81 27.81 -26.21
CA HIS A 450 -28.97 29.12 -25.59
C HIS A 450 -30.30 29.74 -26.06
N PRO A 451 -31.16 30.28 -25.17
CA PRO A 451 -32.26 31.12 -25.57
C PRO A 451 -31.71 32.48 -26.02
N ALA A 452 -32.04 32.88 -27.23
CA ALA A 452 -31.76 34.21 -27.76
C ALA A 452 -32.45 35.27 -26.89
N ARG A 453 -31.72 36.26 -26.48
CA ARG A 453 -32.27 37.51 -25.94
C ARG A 453 -32.78 38.37 -27.09
N SER A 454 -34.06 38.68 -27.11
CA SER A 454 -34.66 39.84 -27.75
C SER A 454 -34.79 40.95 -26.73
#